data_933ad9f32db7b1b92a57afc14184e7b2
#
_entry.id   933ad9f32db7b1b92a57afc14184e7b2
#
_cell.length_a   1.000
_cell.length_b   1.000
_cell.length_c   1.000
_cell.angle_alpha   90.00
_cell.angle_beta   90.00
_cell.angle_gamma   90.00
#
_symmetry.space_group_name_H-M   'P 1'
#
loop_
_entity.id
_entity.type
_entity.pdbx_description
1 polymer ?
#
loop_
_entity_poly.entity_id
_entity_poly.type
_entity_poly.pdbx_seq_one_letter_code
_entity_poly.pdbx_strand_id
1 'polypeptide(L)'
;MSEPGSGAHRLHAVRVHANDDVTVAVAVREGVKIQVPGSSDHPTLSGALVRSHALHERPVDLPTTSMLSLPERALQFGTGALLRGFVDFFLDEANRRGQFGGRVVALSSTGSGRDRRLNDQDGLYTLVVQGRSDGVVRRDCRVIASVSRALSVADDWSEVLRVSESPALELIFSNTTEVGIVLDEEDAVAGAAGGPPRSFPARLTRLLLHRARQCGYDVTRAPVVIPCELIEHNGDTLRGIVRTLAERWMAEPAFITWLDAVPFCNTLVDRIVPGAPGSDQARELGTSLGYDDALITMCEPYRLFAIEGDSALRARLRFAGADAGIIVVEDIAPFRERKVRLLNGAHTSLVSLALLAGCTTVRDAVEHPLLGAFLHTVLFDEIVPSVSVPDATEFAQEVLERFANPYLEHALWGITLQGTAKLRVRVVPSIVSYAQRTGGPPRALALGFAGYLAFQRGDLHEMRRARGDVVPVDLLAEVVRRAWHGTSDAAADLRALALRVARDEELWGTDLTTVPGFVNAVGEHLVRIRHEGISAAIAGFSGVPV
;
A
#
# COMPACT_ATOMS: atom_id res chain seq x y z
N MET A 1 33.99 -31.86 -62.11
CA MET A 1 33.90 -32.17 -60.69
C MET A 1 34.06 -30.84 -59.98
N SER A 2 32.97 -30.23 -59.63
CA SER A 2 32.86 -28.90 -58.99
C SER A 2 32.14 -29.09 -57.66
N GLU A 3 32.83 -28.75 -56.58
CA GLU A 3 32.27 -28.76 -55.22
C GLU A 3 31.27 -27.62 -55.02
N PRO A 4 30.19 -27.80 -54.24
CA PRO A 4 29.29 -26.71 -53.90
C PRO A 4 29.76 -25.98 -52.65
N GLY A 5 29.79 -24.65 -52.71
CA GLY A 5 30.15 -23.75 -51.64
C GLY A 5 29.13 -23.75 -50.48
N SER A 6 29.65 -23.89 -49.29
CA SER A 6 28.93 -23.76 -48.03
C SER A 6 28.68 -22.28 -47.69
N GLY A 7 27.46 -21.80 -47.91
CA GLY A 7 27.03 -20.50 -47.39
C GLY A 7 26.81 -20.58 -45.89
N ALA A 8 27.75 -20.09 -45.12
CA ALA A 8 27.54 -19.91 -43.66
C ALA A 8 26.59 -18.74 -43.40
N HIS A 9 25.36 -19.04 -43.05
CA HIS A 9 24.44 -18.03 -42.57
C HIS A 9 24.82 -17.58 -41.15
N ARG A 10 25.08 -16.29 -40.98
CA ARG A 10 25.33 -15.68 -39.64
C ARG A 10 24.02 -15.63 -38.88
N LEU A 11 23.99 -16.26 -37.71
CA LEU A 11 22.93 -16.15 -36.73
C LEU A 11 23.29 -15.01 -35.78
N HIS A 12 22.40 -14.04 -35.64
CA HIS A 12 22.49 -13.00 -34.58
C HIS A 12 21.57 -13.36 -33.45
N ALA A 13 22.09 -13.35 -32.22
CA ALA A 13 21.27 -13.52 -31.01
C ALA A 13 20.66 -12.18 -30.63
N VAL A 14 19.33 -12.11 -30.62
CA VAL A 14 18.57 -10.97 -30.10
C VAL A 14 18.06 -11.36 -28.72
N ARG A 15 18.37 -10.56 -27.71
CA ARG A 15 17.81 -10.73 -26.36
C ARG A 15 16.42 -10.13 -26.33
N VAL A 16 15.41 -10.93 -26.03
CA VAL A 16 14.04 -10.49 -25.79
C VAL A 16 13.75 -10.68 -24.30
N HIS A 17 13.42 -9.61 -23.61
CA HIS A 17 12.95 -9.69 -22.23
C HIS A 17 11.45 -10.01 -22.22
N ALA A 18 11.11 -11.16 -21.69
CA ALA A 18 9.72 -11.54 -21.42
C ALA A 18 9.56 -11.69 -19.91
N ASN A 19 8.86 -10.75 -19.30
CA ASN A 19 8.60 -10.62 -17.87
C ASN A 19 9.85 -10.56 -16.98
N ASP A 20 9.76 -9.86 -15.88
CA ASP A 20 10.84 -9.30 -15.06
C ASP A 20 11.98 -10.25 -14.61
N ASP A 21 11.97 -11.56 -14.94
CA ASP A 21 12.99 -12.51 -14.46
C ASP A 21 13.48 -13.59 -15.45
N VAL A 22 13.09 -13.59 -16.73
CA VAL A 22 13.53 -14.62 -17.67
C VAL A 22 14.07 -14.03 -18.99
N THR A 23 15.38 -14.19 -19.23
CA THR A 23 16.00 -13.86 -20.51
C THR A 23 16.06 -15.11 -21.40
N VAL A 24 15.28 -15.13 -22.48
CA VAL A 24 15.33 -16.20 -23.47
C VAL A 24 16.11 -15.71 -24.70
N ALA A 25 17.15 -16.42 -25.07
CA ALA A 25 17.89 -16.16 -26.31
C ALA A 25 17.24 -16.93 -27.47
N VAL A 26 16.71 -16.21 -28.45
CA VAL A 26 16.13 -16.78 -29.67
C VAL A 26 17.08 -16.54 -30.86
N ALA A 27 17.48 -17.59 -31.54
CA ALA A 27 18.25 -17.49 -32.77
C ALA A 27 17.35 -17.17 -33.97
N VAL A 28 17.61 -16.07 -34.65
CA VAL A 28 16.80 -15.59 -35.79
C VAL A 28 17.56 -15.63 -37.09
N ARG A 29 16.94 -16.13 -38.16
CA ARG A 29 17.45 -16.04 -39.52
C ARG A 29 17.27 -14.65 -40.11
N GLU A 30 18.26 -14.12 -40.79
CA GLU A 30 18.15 -12.85 -41.52
C GLU A 30 16.96 -12.86 -42.49
N GLY A 31 16.12 -11.81 -42.43
CA GLY A 31 15.00 -11.61 -43.35
C GLY A 31 13.61 -11.99 -42.82
N VAL A 32 13.50 -12.57 -41.63
CA VAL A 32 12.16 -12.81 -41.00
C VAL A 32 11.81 -11.64 -40.10
N LYS A 33 10.82 -10.85 -40.48
CA LYS A 33 10.18 -9.91 -39.53
C LYS A 33 9.50 -10.74 -38.46
N ILE A 34 10.10 -10.79 -37.26
CA ILE A 34 9.42 -11.35 -36.09
C ILE A 34 8.30 -10.37 -35.76
N GLN A 35 7.06 -10.79 -35.94
CA GLN A 35 5.94 -10.16 -35.30
C GLN A 35 6.05 -10.52 -33.82
N VAL A 36 6.46 -9.55 -32.99
CA VAL A 36 6.45 -9.70 -31.53
C VAL A 36 4.98 -9.92 -31.15
N PRO A 37 4.61 -11.03 -30.50
CA PRO A 37 3.26 -11.23 -30.05
C PRO A 37 2.92 -10.11 -29.05
N GLY A 38 2.04 -9.16 -29.45
CA GLY A 38 1.59 -8.08 -28.58
C GLY A 38 1.79 -6.66 -29.09
N SER A 39 2.25 -6.41 -30.34
CA SER A 39 2.09 -5.07 -30.91
C SER A 39 0.62 -4.89 -31.24
N SER A 40 -0.10 -4.11 -30.43
CA SER A 40 -1.42 -3.65 -30.79
C SER A 40 -1.29 -2.62 -31.93
N ASP A 41 -2.33 -2.49 -32.77
CA ASP A 41 -2.40 -1.45 -33.79
C ASP A 41 -2.74 -0.06 -33.20
N HIS A 42 -2.73 0.07 -31.86
CA HIS A 42 -3.11 1.29 -31.17
C HIS A 42 -1.93 2.23 -30.97
N PRO A 43 -2.13 3.57 -31.04
CA PRO A 43 -1.10 4.54 -30.73
C PRO A 43 -0.74 4.48 -29.22
N THR A 44 0.50 4.76 -28.88
CA THR A 44 0.93 4.92 -27.47
C THR A 44 0.33 6.21 -26.88
N LEU A 45 -0.12 6.15 -25.62
CA LEU A 45 -0.60 7.32 -24.89
C LEU A 45 0.49 8.40 -24.87
N SER A 46 0.13 9.63 -25.27
CA SER A 46 1.02 10.78 -25.32
C SER A 46 0.26 12.10 -25.26
N GLY A 47 0.95 13.18 -24.93
CA GLY A 47 0.36 14.52 -24.96
C GLY A 47 -0.13 14.92 -26.36
N ALA A 48 0.53 14.46 -27.42
CA ALA A 48 0.06 14.66 -28.79
C ALA A 48 -1.28 13.98 -29.04
N LEU A 49 -1.44 12.74 -28.58
CA LEU A 49 -2.68 11.97 -28.71
C LEU A 49 -3.83 12.62 -27.92
N VAL A 50 -3.57 13.09 -26.69
CA VAL A 50 -4.56 13.83 -25.88
C VAL A 50 -5.02 15.11 -26.57
N ARG A 51 -4.10 15.83 -27.22
CA ARG A 51 -4.42 17.08 -27.98
C ARG A 51 -5.15 16.83 -29.31
N SER A 52 -5.09 15.64 -29.87
CA SER A 52 -5.64 15.31 -31.19
C SER A 52 -7.15 15.13 -31.24
N HIS A 53 -7.84 15.19 -30.11
CA HIS A 53 -9.28 14.87 -29.97
C HIS A 53 -9.68 13.43 -30.33
N ALA A 54 -8.75 12.57 -30.72
CA ALA A 54 -9.04 11.19 -31.12
C ALA A 54 -9.64 10.31 -29.99
N LEU A 55 -9.47 10.76 -28.74
CA LEU A 55 -9.93 10.04 -27.56
C LEU A 55 -11.25 10.57 -26.98
N HIS A 56 -11.87 11.61 -27.53
CA HIS A 56 -13.04 12.27 -26.93
C HIS A 56 -14.29 11.37 -26.86
N GLU A 57 -14.39 10.36 -27.73
CA GLU A 57 -15.50 9.40 -27.72
C GLU A 57 -15.16 8.13 -26.92
N ARG A 58 -13.98 8.06 -26.30
CA ARG A 58 -13.55 6.90 -25.53
C ARG A 58 -14.00 7.01 -24.07
N PRO A 59 -14.21 5.87 -23.39
CA PRO A 59 -14.67 5.86 -21.98
C PRO A 59 -13.52 6.18 -21.01
N VAL A 60 -12.91 7.36 -21.18
CA VAL A 60 -11.79 7.83 -20.37
C VAL A 60 -11.90 9.34 -20.11
N ASP A 61 -11.67 9.72 -18.85
CA ASP A 61 -11.62 11.13 -18.43
C ASP A 61 -10.25 11.71 -18.78
N LEU A 62 -10.20 12.65 -19.72
CA LEU A 62 -8.97 13.24 -20.23
C LEU A 62 -8.60 14.54 -19.48
N PRO A 63 -7.30 14.83 -19.30
CA PRO A 63 -6.87 16.14 -18.81
C PRO A 63 -7.14 17.24 -19.86
N THR A 64 -7.31 18.46 -19.39
CA THR A 64 -7.28 19.63 -20.30
C THR A 64 -5.86 19.83 -20.82
N THR A 65 -5.74 20.35 -22.04
CA THR A 65 -4.42 20.59 -22.67
C THR A 65 -3.55 21.57 -21.88
N SER A 66 -4.16 22.52 -21.14
CA SER A 66 -3.45 23.44 -20.26
C SER A 66 -2.75 22.75 -19.10
N MET A 67 -3.28 21.62 -18.60
CA MET A 67 -2.64 20.86 -17.53
C MET A 67 -1.27 20.29 -17.96
N LEU A 68 -1.08 20.02 -19.25
CA LEU A 68 0.18 19.46 -19.78
C LEU A 68 1.34 20.46 -19.76
N SER A 69 1.05 21.75 -19.57
CA SER A 69 2.05 22.85 -19.55
C SER A 69 2.19 23.52 -18.19
N LEU A 70 1.60 22.96 -17.13
CA LEU A 70 1.74 23.49 -15.79
C LEU A 70 3.21 23.39 -15.31
N PRO A 71 3.68 24.34 -14.47
CA PRO A 71 5.05 24.35 -13.95
C PRO A 71 5.31 23.18 -13.00
N GLU A 72 6.58 22.79 -12.88
CA GLU A 72 7.04 21.79 -11.91
C GLU A 72 7.06 22.40 -10.50
N ARG A 73 6.15 21.94 -9.61
CA ARG A 73 5.98 22.44 -8.24
C ARG A 73 6.22 21.37 -7.18
N ALA A 74 6.31 20.12 -7.59
CA ALA A 74 6.54 19.00 -6.69
C ALA A 74 7.66 18.10 -7.19
N LEU A 75 8.40 17.52 -6.26
CA LEU A 75 9.37 16.45 -6.47
C LEU A 75 8.89 15.19 -5.76
N GLN A 76 9.08 14.03 -6.37
CA GLN A 76 8.59 12.78 -5.83
C GLN A 76 9.67 11.71 -5.86
N PHE A 77 10.09 11.20 -4.69
CA PHE A 77 10.98 10.06 -4.59
C PHE A 77 10.20 8.76 -4.74
N GLY A 78 10.22 8.21 -5.93
CA GLY A 78 9.54 6.98 -6.33
C GLY A 78 8.68 7.16 -7.58
N THR A 79 8.64 6.09 -8.40
CA THR A 79 7.80 5.95 -9.60
C THR A 79 6.81 4.79 -9.44
N GLY A 80 6.61 4.33 -8.20
CA GLY A 80 5.81 3.15 -7.85
C GLY A 80 4.32 3.34 -8.07
N ALA A 81 3.60 2.21 -8.11
CA ALA A 81 2.14 2.21 -8.32
C ALA A 81 1.40 2.99 -7.23
N LEU A 82 1.84 2.91 -5.95
CA LEU A 82 1.18 3.64 -4.87
C LEU A 82 1.18 5.15 -5.14
N LEU A 83 2.32 5.75 -5.43
CA LEU A 83 2.38 7.20 -5.70
C LEU A 83 1.53 7.58 -6.91
N ARG A 84 1.60 6.78 -8.00
CA ARG A 84 0.78 7.02 -9.20
C ARG A 84 -0.73 6.90 -8.93
N GLY A 85 -1.14 5.91 -8.14
CA GLY A 85 -2.56 5.72 -7.79
C GLY A 85 -3.03 6.55 -6.60
N PHE A 86 -2.17 7.34 -5.97
CA PHE A 86 -2.49 8.06 -4.73
C PHE A 86 -2.09 9.54 -4.81
N VAL A 87 -0.82 9.87 -4.63
CA VAL A 87 -0.35 11.28 -4.63
C VAL A 87 -0.62 11.95 -5.97
N ASP A 88 -0.21 11.31 -7.07
CA ASP A 88 -0.37 11.85 -8.41
C ASP A 88 -1.85 12.02 -8.79
N PHE A 89 -2.73 11.12 -8.31
CA PHE A 89 -4.18 11.27 -8.44
C PHE A 89 -4.70 12.51 -7.73
N PHE A 90 -4.30 12.76 -6.49
CA PHE A 90 -4.75 13.93 -5.73
C PHE A 90 -4.26 15.25 -6.36
N LEU A 91 -3.03 15.27 -6.86
CA LEU A 91 -2.49 16.44 -7.55
C LEU A 91 -3.17 16.67 -8.92
N ASP A 92 -3.52 15.60 -9.64
CA ASP A 92 -4.31 15.69 -10.87
C ASP A 92 -5.70 16.25 -10.60
N GLU A 93 -6.39 15.74 -9.56
CA GLU A 93 -7.70 16.26 -9.13
C GLU A 93 -7.61 17.75 -8.73
N ALA A 94 -6.57 18.12 -8.00
CA ALA A 94 -6.34 19.51 -7.63
C ALA A 94 -6.06 20.41 -8.85
N ASN A 95 -5.36 19.92 -9.86
CA ASN A 95 -5.14 20.63 -11.11
C ASN A 95 -6.44 20.81 -11.91
N ARG A 96 -7.29 19.77 -11.98
CA ARG A 96 -8.60 19.84 -12.64
C ARG A 96 -9.51 20.89 -11.99
N ARG A 97 -9.39 21.07 -10.69
CA ARG A 97 -10.12 22.12 -9.91
C ARG A 97 -9.42 23.46 -9.88
N GLY A 98 -8.26 23.61 -10.50
CA GLY A 98 -7.49 24.87 -10.52
C GLY A 98 -6.88 25.23 -9.16
N GLN A 99 -6.74 24.28 -8.24
CA GLN A 99 -6.28 24.55 -6.87
C GLN A 99 -4.77 24.41 -6.69
N PHE A 100 -4.09 23.50 -7.39
CA PHE A 100 -2.65 23.29 -7.25
C PHE A 100 -1.85 24.06 -8.33
N GLY A 101 -2.19 23.87 -9.58
CA GLY A 101 -1.53 24.54 -10.71
C GLY A 101 -0.07 24.14 -10.88
N GLY A 102 0.25 22.85 -10.72
CA GLY A 102 1.62 22.34 -10.79
C GLY A 102 1.73 20.87 -11.18
N ARG A 103 2.93 20.46 -11.60
CA ARG A 103 3.26 19.08 -11.96
C ARG A 103 4.40 18.55 -11.11
N VAL A 104 4.58 17.25 -11.14
CA VAL A 104 5.56 16.46 -10.36
C VAL A 104 6.72 16.07 -11.26
N VAL A 105 7.95 16.23 -10.78
CA VAL A 105 9.13 15.52 -11.30
C VAL A 105 9.30 14.24 -10.47
N ALA A 106 9.16 13.08 -11.08
CA ALA A 106 9.30 11.79 -10.40
C ALA A 106 10.74 11.28 -10.47
N LEU A 107 11.26 10.75 -9.35
CA LEU A 107 12.62 10.23 -9.25
C LEU A 107 12.61 8.71 -9.19
N SER A 108 13.30 8.06 -10.12
CA SER A 108 13.55 6.63 -10.11
C SER A 108 14.87 6.32 -9.41
N SER A 109 14.81 5.50 -8.35
CA SER A 109 15.99 5.03 -7.62
C SER A 109 16.44 3.63 -8.04
N THR A 110 15.63 2.93 -8.85
CA THR A 110 15.87 1.54 -9.30
C THR A 110 15.87 1.50 -10.81
N GLY A 111 16.73 0.65 -11.40
CA GLY A 111 16.81 0.46 -12.85
C GLY A 111 15.60 -0.26 -13.48
N SER A 112 14.39 -0.02 -12.96
CA SER A 112 13.15 -0.67 -13.41
C SER A 112 12.64 -0.20 -14.78
N GLY A 113 13.26 0.84 -15.36
CA GLY A 113 12.85 1.44 -16.65
C GLY A 113 11.50 2.16 -16.61
N ARG A 114 10.93 2.40 -15.42
CA ARG A 114 9.66 3.15 -15.29
C ARG A 114 9.81 4.62 -15.61
N ASP A 115 10.97 5.21 -15.31
CA ASP A 115 11.37 6.55 -15.72
C ASP A 115 11.28 6.72 -17.23
N ARG A 116 11.85 5.80 -18.00
CA ARG A 116 11.76 5.82 -19.47
C ARG A 116 10.33 5.72 -19.95
N ARG A 117 9.55 4.75 -19.43
CA ARG A 117 8.15 4.57 -19.81
C ARG A 117 7.30 5.82 -19.50
N LEU A 118 7.55 6.48 -18.36
CA LEU A 118 6.90 7.77 -18.04
C LEU A 118 7.27 8.84 -19.07
N ASN A 119 8.54 8.95 -19.42
CA ASN A 119 9.02 9.94 -20.39
C ASN A 119 8.52 9.63 -21.82
N ASP A 120 8.48 8.35 -22.22
CA ASP A 120 7.95 7.91 -23.52
C ASP A 120 6.45 8.25 -23.68
N GLN A 121 5.72 8.43 -22.56
CA GLN A 121 4.31 8.80 -22.51
C GLN A 121 4.08 10.26 -22.07
N ASP A 122 5.09 11.15 -22.14
CA ASP A 122 5.00 12.55 -21.71
C ASP A 122 4.57 12.73 -20.24
N GLY A 123 4.89 11.75 -19.37
CA GLY A 123 4.47 11.69 -17.97
C GLY A 123 3.02 11.22 -17.77
N LEU A 124 2.30 10.88 -18.83
CA LEU A 124 0.90 10.46 -18.79
C LEU A 124 0.76 8.97 -18.51
N TYR A 125 -0.30 8.60 -17.84
CA TYR A 125 -0.72 7.21 -17.68
C TYR A 125 -2.21 7.13 -17.29
N THR A 126 -2.82 5.98 -17.54
CA THR A 126 -4.20 5.71 -17.19
C THR A 126 -4.31 5.16 -15.78
N LEU A 127 -5.09 5.81 -14.94
CA LEU A 127 -5.55 5.29 -13.66
C LEU A 127 -6.95 4.68 -13.84
N VAL A 128 -7.07 3.40 -13.48
CA VAL A 128 -8.35 2.69 -13.45
C VAL A 128 -8.81 2.59 -12.01
N VAL A 129 -9.83 3.36 -11.66
CA VAL A 129 -10.48 3.32 -10.35
C VAL A 129 -11.62 2.31 -10.42
N GLN A 130 -11.49 1.19 -9.71
CA GLN A 130 -12.50 0.14 -9.77
C GLN A 130 -12.76 -0.48 -8.41
N GLY A 131 -14.03 -0.76 -8.13
CA GLY A 131 -14.45 -1.31 -6.85
C GLY A 131 -15.91 -1.05 -6.56
N ARG A 132 -16.27 -1.20 -5.28
CA ARG A 132 -17.59 -0.90 -4.78
C ARG A 132 -17.57 0.40 -3.99
N SER A 133 -18.56 1.26 -4.21
CA SER A 133 -18.77 2.50 -3.45
C SER A 133 -20.26 2.80 -3.44
N ASP A 134 -20.81 3.09 -2.26
CA ASP A 134 -22.25 3.33 -2.06
C ASP A 134 -23.13 2.17 -2.59
N GLY A 135 -22.68 0.93 -2.39
CA GLY A 135 -23.36 -0.27 -2.87
C GLY A 135 -23.26 -0.53 -4.38
N VAL A 136 -22.65 0.35 -5.16
CA VAL A 136 -22.54 0.25 -6.63
C VAL A 136 -21.13 -0.17 -7.04
N VAL A 137 -21.04 -1.15 -7.93
CA VAL A 137 -19.77 -1.52 -8.58
C VAL A 137 -19.46 -0.50 -9.67
N ARG A 138 -18.28 0.13 -9.61
CA ARG A 138 -17.81 1.15 -10.56
C ARG A 138 -16.48 0.76 -11.17
N ARG A 139 -16.24 1.24 -12.39
CA ARG A 139 -14.95 1.18 -13.08
C ARG A 139 -14.82 2.44 -13.92
N ASP A 140 -13.97 3.35 -13.47
CA ASP A 140 -13.71 4.62 -14.10
C ASP A 140 -12.27 4.68 -14.60
N CYS A 141 -12.04 5.14 -15.82
CA CYS A 141 -10.71 5.33 -16.39
C CYS A 141 -10.41 6.83 -16.49
N ARG A 142 -9.21 7.22 -16.04
CA ARG A 142 -8.76 8.61 -16.09
C ARG A 142 -7.31 8.68 -16.53
N VAL A 143 -6.99 9.57 -17.47
CA VAL A 143 -5.60 9.91 -17.77
C VAL A 143 -5.09 10.90 -16.74
N ILE A 144 -4.06 10.50 -16.03
CA ILE A 144 -3.34 11.35 -15.05
C ILE A 144 -2.27 12.15 -15.77
N ALA A 145 -2.23 13.45 -15.51
CA ALA A 145 -1.33 14.42 -16.14
C ALA A 145 -0.51 15.24 -15.12
N SER A 146 -0.57 14.84 -13.84
CA SER A 146 0.17 15.51 -12.76
C SER A 146 1.69 15.28 -12.83
N VAL A 147 2.17 14.22 -13.47
CA VAL A 147 3.61 13.99 -13.67
C VAL A 147 4.09 14.69 -14.94
N SER A 148 5.17 15.49 -14.86
CA SER A 148 5.77 16.15 -16.01
C SER A 148 6.77 15.26 -16.74
N ARG A 149 7.65 14.65 -15.97
CA ARG A 149 8.74 13.80 -16.41
C ARG A 149 9.28 12.97 -15.26
N ALA A 150 10.11 11.99 -15.58
CA ALA A 150 10.85 11.22 -14.60
C ALA A 150 12.36 11.34 -14.83
N LEU A 151 13.15 11.33 -13.75
CA LEU A 151 14.59 11.36 -13.75
C LEU A 151 15.15 10.13 -13.05
N SER A 152 16.24 9.58 -13.59
CA SER A 152 17.04 8.55 -12.93
C SER A 152 17.96 9.19 -11.91
N VAL A 153 17.86 8.81 -10.63
CA VAL A 153 18.78 9.35 -9.60
C VAL A 153 20.25 9.00 -9.93
N ALA A 154 20.50 7.84 -10.55
CA ALA A 154 21.84 7.40 -10.90
C ALA A 154 22.44 8.21 -12.05
N ASP A 155 21.63 8.51 -13.07
CA ASP A 155 22.10 9.10 -14.33
C ASP A 155 21.92 10.61 -14.38
N ASP A 156 20.85 11.13 -13.75
CA ASP A 156 20.39 12.52 -13.89
C ASP A 156 20.59 13.37 -12.62
N TRP A 157 21.50 12.99 -11.71
CA TRP A 157 21.63 13.63 -10.40
C TRP A 157 21.83 15.14 -10.46
N SER A 158 22.58 15.64 -11.41
CA SER A 158 22.77 17.07 -11.63
C SER A 158 21.47 17.78 -11.99
N GLU A 159 20.61 17.13 -12.76
CA GLU A 159 19.28 17.66 -13.10
C GLU A 159 18.34 17.62 -11.89
N VAL A 160 18.40 16.55 -11.06
CA VAL A 160 17.66 16.48 -9.79
C VAL A 160 18.00 17.67 -8.89
N LEU A 161 19.29 18.00 -8.76
CA LEU A 161 19.72 19.17 -7.99
C LEU A 161 19.19 20.48 -8.63
N ARG A 162 19.24 20.60 -9.95
CA ARG A 162 18.71 21.79 -10.66
C ARG A 162 17.20 21.97 -10.47
N VAL A 163 16.42 20.88 -10.44
CA VAL A 163 14.99 20.94 -10.09
C VAL A 163 14.81 21.52 -8.70
N SER A 164 15.68 21.19 -7.75
CA SER A 164 15.60 21.73 -6.38
C SER A 164 15.89 23.23 -6.28
N GLU A 165 16.54 23.84 -7.26
CA GLU A 165 16.81 25.27 -7.30
C GLU A 165 15.55 26.09 -7.67
N SER A 166 14.58 25.44 -8.32
CA SER A 166 13.37 26.11 -8.81
C SER A 166 12.63 26.86 -7.69
N PRO A 167 12.35 28.16 -7.88
CA PRO A 167 11.51 28.90 -6.93
C PRO A 167 10.08 28.37 -6.85
N ALA A 168 9.64 27.63 -7.86
CA ALA A 168 8.31 27.04 -7.92
C ALA A 168 8.17 25.76 -7.11
N LEU A 169 9.28 25.10 -6.69
CA LEU A 169 9.23 23.86 -5.93
C LEU A 169 8.67 24.09 -4.52
N GLU A 170 7.53 23.53 -4.22
CA GLU A 170 6.78 23.70 -2.98
C GLU A 170 6.68 22.40 -2.15
N LEU A 171 6.63 21.24 -2.82
CA LEU A 171 6.32 19.96 -2.19
C LEU A 171 7.37 18.90 -2.53
N ILE A 172 7.67 18.02 -1.55
CA ILE A 172 8.50 16.84 -1.76
C ILE A 172 7.75 15.65 -1.18
N PHE A 173 7.41 14.67 -2.02
CA PHE A 173 6.79 13.42 -1.63
C PHE A 173 7.77 12.25 -1.68
N SER A 174 7.52 11.20 -0.90
CA SER A 174 8.26 9.95 -0.99
C SER A 174 7.39 8.74 -0.73
N ASN A 175 7.74 7.62 -1.35
CA ASN A 175 7.29 6.29 -0.98
C ASN A 175 8.34 5.29 -1.46
N THR A 176 9.31 5.03 -0.60
CA THR A 176 10.53 4.26 -0.93
C THR A 176 10.49 2.82 -0.39
N THR A 177 9.58 2.46 0.40
CA THR A 177 9.32 1.23 1.17
C THR A 177 9.47 1.45 2.69
N GLU A 178 8.97 0.50 3.49
CA GLU A 178 9.05 0.55 4.96
C GLU A 178 10.49 0.55 5.48
N VAL A 179 11.45 0.01 4.71
CA VAL A 179 12.87 0.00 5.02
C VAL A 179 13.64 1.14 4.35
N GLY A 180 12.97 2.05 3.68
CA GLY A 180 13.61 3.16 2.94
C GLY A 180 13.93 4.37 3.83
N ILE A 181 13.25 4.54 4.97
CA ILE A 181 13.53 5.61 5.96
C ILE A 181 14.42 5.03 7.07
N VAL A 182 15.68 4.82 6.74
CA VAL A 182 16.71 4.35 7.69
C VAL A 182 17.99 5.15 7.51
N LEU A 183 18.76 5.30 8.59
CA LEU A 183 20.09 5.89 8.53
C LEU A 183 21.06 4.88 7.90
N ASP A 184 21.66 5.24 6.79
CA ASP A 184 22.74 4.48 6.15
C ASP A 184 24.08 5.00 6.68
N GLU A 185 24.85 4.14 7.35
CA GLU A 185 26.11 4.53 7.97
C GLU A 185 27.20 4.84 6.91
N GLU A 186 27.16 4.22 5.74
CA GLU A 186 28.09 4.53 4.65
C GLU A 186 27.84 5.94 4.11
N ASP A 187 26.59 6.33 3.91
CA ASP A 187 26.22 7.68 3.51
C ASP A 187 26.58 8.71 4.58
N ALA A 188 26.43 8.35 5.87
CA ALA A 188 26.77 9.23 6.98
C ALA A 188 28.29 9.54 7.04
N VAL A 189 29.14 8.59 6.63
CA VAL A 189 30.59 8.76 6.55
C VAL A 189 31.04 9.43 5.25
N ALA A 190 30.39 9.12 4.12
CA ALA A 190 30.76 9.64 2.80
C ALA A 190 30.64 11.17 2.68
N GLY A 191 29.78 11.78 3.47
CA GLY A 191 29.59 13.23 3.50
C GLY A 191 28.78 13.77 2.32
N ALA A 192 28.74 15.10 2.23
CA ALA A 192 27.93 15.80 1.22
C ALA A 192 28.58 15.90 -0.17
N ALA A 193 29.78 15.39 -0.39
CA ALA A 193 30.51 15.50 -1.66
C ALA A 193 30.31 14.27 -2.57
N GLY A 194 30.57 14.41 -3.88
CA GLY A 194 30.54 13.30 -4.84
C GLY A 194 29.20 13.10 -5.57
N GLY A 195 28.94 11.90 -6.06
CA GLY A 195 27.73 11.48 -6.77
C GLY A 195 26.47 11.40 -5.89
N PRO A 196 25.35 10.85 -6.38
CA PRO A 196 24.15 10.69 -5.57
C PRO A 196 24.41 9.76 -4.38
N PRO A 197 23.94 10.11 -3.16
CA PRO A 197 23.97 9.20 -2.02
C PRO A 197 23.17 7.91 -2.29
N ARG A 198 23.44 6.85 -1.52
CA ARG A 198 22.81 5.55 -1.70
C ARG A 198 21.37 5.52 -1.18
N SER A 199 21.16 6.03 0.05
CA SER A 199 19.87 6.00 0.72
C SER A 199 18.98 7.18 0.35
N PHE A 200 17.68 7.01 0.47
CA PHE A 200 16.71 8.08 0.24
C PHE A 200 16.90 9.25 1.23
N PRO A 201 17.04 9.04 2.54
CA PRO A 201 17.24 10.16 3.45
C PRO A 201 18.49 10.99 3.15
N ALA A 202 19.58 10.35 2.73
CA ALA A 202 20.80 11.04 2.36
C ALA A 202 20.64 11.85 1.05
N ARG A 203 19.94 11.30 0.06
CA ARG A 203 19.57 12.04 -1.16
C ARG A 203 18.74 13.27 -0.85
N LEU A 204 17.74 13.13 0.01
CA LEU A 204 16.90 14.23 0.45
C LEU A 204 17.73 15.28 1.20
N THR A 205 18.60 14.88 2.13
CA THR A 205 19.49 15.78 2.87
C THR A 205 20.34 16.61 1.92
N ARG A 206 20.93 15.94 0.92
CA ARG A 206 21.78 16.61 -0.08
C ARG A 206 21.01 17.59 -0.95
N LEU A 207 19.79 17.20 -1.36
CA LEU A 207 18.89 18.06 -2.12
C LEU A 207 18.47 19.30 -1.31
N LEU A 208 18.10 19.13 -0.05
CA LEU A 208 17.73 20.24 0.84
C LEU A 208 18.90 21.16 1.12
N LEU A 209 20.12 20.62 1.35
CA LEU A 209 21.33 21.41 1.53
C LEU A 209 21.65 22.24 0.28
N HIS A 210 21.56 21.61 -0.91
CA HIS A 210 21.75 22.32 -2.17
C HIS A 210 20.74 23.46 -2.34
N ARG A 211 19.45 23.17 -2.12
CA ARG A 211 18.38 24.19 -2.21
C ARG A 211 18.60 25.33 -1.22
N ALA A 212 18.93 25.03 0.05
CA ALA A 212 19.15 26.04 1.08
C ALA A 212 20.26 27.03 0.67
N ARG A 213 21.37 26.50 0.15
CA ARG A 213 22.48 27.33 -0.37
C ARG A 213 22.05 28.21 -1.54
N GLN A 214 21.31 27.66 -2.49
CA GLN A 214 20.84 28.38 -3.67
C GLN A 214 19.81 29.49 -3.36
N CYS A 215 18.99 29.29 -2.33
CA CYS A 215 18.03 30.31 -1.91
C CYS A 215 18.55 31.26 -0.80
N GLY A 216 19.85 31.16 -0.44
CA GLY A 216 20.45 32.00 0.61
C GLY A 216 19.85 31.73 1.99
N TYR A 217 19.42 30.51 2.27
CA TYR A 217 18.77 30.09 3.53
C TYR A 217 17.45 30.81 3.83
N ASP A 218 16.78 31.33 2.80
CA ASP A 218 15.44 31.90 2.93
C ASP A 218 14.43 30.79 3.32
N VAL A 219 13.93 30.84 4.54
CA VAL A 219 12.98 29.86 5.10
C VAL A 219 11.62 29.86 4.38
N THR A 220 11.24 30.96 3.76
CA THR A 220 9.98 31.06 2.98
C THR A 220 10.02 30.17 1.73
N ARG A 221 11.21 29.78 1.31
CA ARG A 221 11.46 28.90 0.17
C ARG A 221 11.67 27.43 0.55
N ALA A 222 11.53 27.10 1.84
CA ALA A 222 11.59 25.72 2.32
C ALA A 222 10.39 24.93 1.77
N PRO A 223 10.60 23.77 1.12
CA PRO A 223 9.50 22.91 0.67
C PRO A 223 8.84 22.22 1.85
N VAL A 224 7.61 21.74 1.66
CA VAL A 224 6.97 20.80 2.60
C VAL A 224 7.36 19.39 2.21
N VAL A 225 7.87 18.60 3.16
CA VAL A 225 8.26 17.20 2.98
C VAL A 225 7.14 16.31 3.50
N ILE A 226 6.61 15.45 2.63
CA ILE A 226 5.41 14.65 2.88
C ILE A 226 5.71 13.17 2.55
N PRO A 227 6.34 12.42 3.48
CA PRO A 227 6.59 11.01 3.28
C PRO A 227 5.28 10.22 3.31
N CYS A 228 5.15 9.22 2.44
CA CYS A 228 3.98 8.34 2.32
C CYS A 228 4.33 6.87 2.66
N GLU A 229 5.45 6.64 3.32
CA GLU A 229 5.86 5.33 3.81
C GLU A 229 4.97 4.86 4.97
N LEU A 230 4.69 3.55 5.01
CA LEU A 230 3.84 2.94 6.04
C LEU A 230 4.60 2.73 7.36
N ILE A 231 5.18 3.80 7.88
CA ILE A 231 5.94 3.84 9.13
C ILE A 231 5.23 4.80 10.09
N GLU A 232 5.19 4.44 11.35
CA GLU A 232 4.66 5.31 12.39
C GLU A 232 5.58 6.52 12.58
N HIS A 233 4.98 7.73 12.68
CA HIS A 233 5.73 8.99 12.75
C HIS A 233 6.76 9.14 11.62
N ASN A 234 6.37 8.82 10.40
CA ASN A 234 7.25 8.80 9.22
C ASN A 234 7.93 10.16 8.96
N GLY A 235 7.24 11.27 9.16
CA GLY A 235 7.80 12.61 9.03
C GLY A 235 8.87 12.91 10.07
N ASP A 236 8.56 12.65 11.34
CA ASP A 236 9.51 12.87 12.46
C ASP A 236 10.74 11.99 12.32
N THR A 237 10.54 10.71 11.97
CA THR A 237 11.63 9.76 11.75
C THR A 237 12.55 10.24 10.62
N LEU A 238 11.97 10.64 9.48
CA LEU A 238 12.73 11.14 8.35
C LEU A 238 13.49 12.43 8.72
N ARG A 239 12.84 13.37 9.40
CA ARG A 239 13.47 14.62 9.89
C ARG A 239 14.67 14.33 10.79
N GLY A 240 14.52 13.40 11.73
CA GLY A 240 15.60 12.99 12.64
C GLY A 240 16.83 12.45 11.90
N ILE A 241 16.61 11.60 10.89
CA ILE A 241 17.68 11.05 10.06
C ILE A 241 18.35 12.15 9.21
N VAL A 242 17.56 13.00 8.55
CA VAL A 242 18.07 14.12 7.74
C VAL A 242 18.92 15.06 8.59
N ARG A 243 18.49 15.38 9.82
CA ARG A 243 19.24 16.19 10.75
C ARG A 243 20.56 15.52 11.18
N THR A 244 20.51 14.24 11.52
CA THR A 244 21.71 13.45 11.88
C THR A 244 22.73 13.44 10.74
N LEU A 245 22.28 13.26 9.50
CA LEU A 245 23.14 13.31 8.32
C LEU A 245 23.76 14.71 8.13
N ALA A 246 22.96 15.76 8.27
CA ALA A 246 23.44 17.13 8.17
C ALA A 246 24.54 17.45 9.19
N GLU A 247 24.35 17.01 10.45
CA GLU A 247 25.32 17.17 11.53
C GLU A 247 26.61 16.36 11.28
N ARG A 248 26.48 15.10 10.87
CA ARG A 248 27.64 14.24 10.54
C ARG A 248 28.42 14.75 9.32
N TRP A 249 27.74 15.34 8.35
CA TRP A 249 28.37 15.98 7.19
C TRP A 249 28.97 17.35 7.51
N MET A 250 28.91 17.78 8.78
CA MET A 250 29.38 19.09 9.22
C MET A 250 28.83 20.23 8.36
N ALA A 251 27.53 20.12 8.03
CA ALA A 251 26.85 21.18 7.28
C ALA A 251 26.90 22.49 8.07
N GLU A 252 26.90 23.61 7.34
CA GLU A 252 26.98 24.93 7.95
C GLU A 252 25.79 25.20 8.93
N PRO A 253 26.02 25.93 10.04
CA PRO A 253 24.98 26.24 11.03
C PRO A 253 23.74 26.92 10.42
N ALA A 254 23.92 27.70 9.36
CA ALA A 254 22.82 28.34 8.62
C ALA A 254 21.89 27.30 7.99
N PHE A 255 22.43 26.16 7.51
CA PHE A 255 21.60 25.05 6.99
C PHE A 255 20.79 24.37 8.10
N ILE A 256 21.40 24.12 9.26
CA ILE A 256 20.70 23.51 10.40
C ILE A 256 19.51 24.39 10.81
N THR A 257 19.73 25.71 10.94
CA THR A 257 18.65 26.67 11.25
C THR A 257 17.55 26.68 10.18
N TRP A 258 17.93 26.63 8.90
CA TRP A 258 16.98 26.58 7.81
C TRP A 258 16.20 25.25 7.79
N LEU A 259 16.88 24.12 8.05
CA LEU A 259 16.28 22.78 8.12
C LEU A 259 15.23 22.68 9.24
N ASP A 260 15.45 23.37 10.38
CA ASP A 260 14.49 23.41 11.47
C ASP A 260 13.15 24.06 11.07
N ALA A 261 13.17 24.93 10.06
CA ALA A 261 11.98 25.56 9.50
C ALA A 261 11.31 24.75 8.36
N VAL A 262 11.93 23.67 7.88
CA VAL A 262 11.32 22.77 6.87
C VAL A 262 10.24 21.92 7.54
N PRO A 263 8.97 21.99 7.11
CA PRO A 263 7.94 21.10 7.61
C PRO A 263 8.15 19.68 7.08
N PHE A 264 8.24 18.72 8.00
CA PHE A 264 8.16 17.29 7.73
C PHE A 264 6.86 16.78 8.32
N CYS A 265 5.94 16.36 7.47
CA CYS A 265 4.59 15.97 7.89
C CYS A 265 4.54 14.49 8.24
N ASN A 266 4.00 14.15 9.41
CA ASN A 266 3.55 12.79 9.63
C ASN A 266 2.32 12.53 8.76
N THR A 267 2.23 11.34 8.17
CA THR A 267 1.12 11.00 7.27
C THR A 267 0.55 9.62 7.55
N LEU A 268 -0.72 9.48 7.19
CA LEU A 268 -1.37 8.18 7.05
C LEU A 268 -1.95 8.09 5.65
N VAL A 269 -1.51 7.09 4.90
CA VAL A 269 -2.03 6.78 3.56
C VAL A 269 -2.88 5.50 3.62
N ASP A 270 -4.06 5.53 3.00
CA ASP A 270 -4.94 4.38 2.90
C ASP A 270 -5.67 4.36 1.56
N ARG A 271 -5.17 3.58 0.64
CA ARG A 271 -5.75 3.19 -0.63
C ARG A 271 -5.12 1.88 -1.08
N ILE A 272 -5.91 0.93 -1.53
CA ILE A 272 -5.38 -0.28 -2.16
C ILE A 272 -5.05 0.04 -3.62
N VAL A 273 -3.78 -0.11 -3.98
CA VAL A 273 -3.25 0.09 -5.32
C VAL A 273 -2.52 -1.18 -5.75
N PRO A 274 -3.19 -2.14 -6.38
CA PRO A 274 -2.57 -3.41 -6.81
C PRO A 274 -1.45 -3.23 -7.85
N GLY A 275 -1.45 -2.11 -8.57
CA GLY A 275 -0.48 -1.81 -9.61
C GLY A 275 -1.01 -2.06 -11.02
N ALA A 276 -0.21 -2.69 -11.88
CA ALA A 276 -0.60 -2.95 -13.25
C ALA A 276 -1.68 -4.05 -13.36
N PRO A 277 -2.58 -3.97 -14.36
CA PRO A 277 -3.50 -5.05 -14.68
C PRO A 277 -2.75 -6.28 -15.20
N GLY A 278 -3.38 -7.46 -15.12
CA GLY A 278 -2.89 -8.65 -15.81
C GLY A 278 -2.93 -8.48 -17.33
N SER A 279 -2.17 -9.31 -18.06
CA SER A 279 -1.99 -9.18 -19.53
C SER A 279 -3.30 -9.13 -20.33
N ASP A 280 -4.28 -9.96 -19.97
CA ASP A 280 -5.56 -10.01 -20.69
C ASP A 280 -6.41 -8.76 -20.41
N GLN A 281 -6.44 -8.32 -19.16
CA GLN A 281 -7.12 -7.09 -18.75
C GLN A 281 -6.46 -5.85 -19.36
N ALA A 282 -5.13 -5.82 -19.47
CA ALA A 282 -4.39 -4.74 -20.13
C ALA A 282 -4.77 -4.64 -21.62
N ARG A 283 -4.90 -5.78 -22.31
CA ARG A 283 -5.32 -5.84 -23.72
C ARG A 283 -6.76 -5.38 -23.92
N GLU A 284 -7.66 -5.83 -23.04
CA GLU A 284 -9.06 -5.39 -23.04
C GLU A 284 -9.17 -3.87 -22.84
N LEU A 285 -8.41 -3.32 -21.88
CA LEU A 285 -8.34 -1.89 -21.65
C LEU A 285 -7.80 -1.13 -22.86
N GLY A 286 -6.69 -1.56 -23.46
CA GLY A 286 -6.12 -0.94 -24.66
C GLY A 286 -7.14 -0.88 -25.80
N THR A 287 -7.87 -1.97 -26.05
CA THR A 287 -8.94 -2.01 -27.06
C THR A 287 -10.07 -1.03 -26.75
N SER A 288 -10.54 -1.00 -25.51
CA SER A 288 -11.61 -0.09 -25.07
C SER A 288 -11.21 1.38 -25.14
N LEU A 289 -9.99 1.68 -24.66
CA LEU A 289 -9.46 3.04 -24.59
C LEU A 289 -8.96 3.56 -25.96
N GLY A 290 -8.56 2.66 -26.88
CA GLY A 290 -8.07 2.99 -28.21
C GLY A 290 -6.61 3.47 -28.24
N TYR A 291 -5.85 3.16 -27.19
CA TYR A 291 -4.41 3.43 -27.09
C TYR A 291 -3.71 2.41 -26.18
N ASP A 292 -2.39 2.30 -26.36
CA ASP A 292 -1.53 1.52 -25.51
C ASP A 292 -0.95 2.38 -24.38
N ASP A 293 -0.94 1.82 -23.17
CA ASP A 293 -0.37 2.45 -22.00
C ASP A 293 0.45 1.42 -21.18
N ALA A 294 1.76 1.61 -21.14
CA ALA A 294 2.69 0.73 -20.44
C ALA A 294 2.66 0.92 -18.90
N LEU A 295 1.90 1.89 -18.41
CA LEU A 295 1.87 2.31 -17.00
C LEU A 295 0.46 2.30 -16.40
N ILE A 296 -0.51 1.63 -17.03
CA ILE A 296 -1.86 1.50 -16.46
C ILE A 296 -1.73 1.11 -14.99
N THR A 297 -2.40 1.86 -14.14
CA THR A 297 -2.37 1.65 -12.70
C THR A 297 -3.80 1.42 -12.20
N MET A 298 -4.00 0.33 -11.46
CA MET A 298 -5.29 -0.02 -10.87
C MET A 298 -5.35 0.48 -9.44
N CYS A 299 -6.52 0.95 -8.98
CA CYS A 299 -6.76 1.29 -7.58
C CYS A 299 -8.23 1.14 -7.19
N GLU A 300 -8.49 1.09 -5.89
CA GLU A 300 -9.85 1.12 -5.34
C GLU A 300 -10.43 2.55 -5.32
N PRO A 301 -11.77 2.71 -5.19
CA PRO A 301 -12.41 4.02 -5.02
C PRO A 301 -12.05 4.69 -3.71
N TYR A 302 -11.98 3.94 -2.61
CA TYR A 302 -11.63 4.46 -1.29
C TYR A 302 -10.22 5.06 -1.28
N ARG A 303 -10.08 6.19 -0.60
CA ARG A 303 -8.80 6.87 -0.43
C ARG A 303 -8.81 7.78 0.79
N LEU A 304 -7.75 7.71 1.59
CA LEU A 304 -7.54 8.60 2.73
C LEU A 304 -6.08 9.03 2.77
N PHE A 305 -5.85 10.32 2.70
CA PHE A 305 -4.56 10.97 2.92
C PHE A 305 -4.67 11.89 4.14
N ALA A 306 -4.39 11.37 5.32
CA ALA A 306 -4.32 12.19 6.51
C ALA A 306 -2.91 12.75 6.67
N ILE A 307 -2.80 14.06 6.81
CA ILE A 307 -1.54 14.81 6.95
C ILE A 307 -1.60 15.57 8.27
N GLU A 308 -0.59 15.36 9.10
CA GLU A 308 -0.48 16.06 10.38
C GLU A 308 0.04 17.47 10.16
N GLY A 309 -0.72 18.45 10.64
CA GLY A 309 -0.36 19.85 10.52
C GLY A 309 -1.45 20.80 10.98
N ASP A 310 -1.03 22.03 11.24
CA ASP A 310 -1.88 23.13 11.66
C ASP A 310 -2.58 23.85 10.47
N SER A 311 -3.31 24.89 10.77
CA SER A 311 -3.99 25.72 9.78
C SER A 311 -3.02 26.45 8.82
N ALA A 312 -1.83 26.80 9.27
CA ALA A 312 -0.81 27.45 8.44
C ALA A 312 -0.23 26.47 7.42
N LEU A 313 0.07 25.24 7.85
CA LEU A 313 0.47 24.16 6.93
C LEU A 313 -0.65 23.84 5.94
N ARG A 314 -1.89 23.71 6.40
CA ARG A 314 -3.05 23.48 5.51
C ARG A 314 -3.17 24.54 4.41
N ALA A 315 -2.92 25.81 4.73
CA ALA A 315 -2.93 26.88 3.73
C ALA A 315 -1.81 26.74 2.70
N ARG A 316 -0.66 26.17 3.06
CA ARG A 316 0.44 25.87 2.14
C ARG A 316 0.14 24.68 1.23
N LEU A 317 -0.64 23.70 1.69
CA LEU A 317 -1.02 22.50 0.94
C LEU A 317 -2.24 22.80 0.06
N ARG A 318 -2.02 23.58 -1.00
CA ARG A 318 -3.11 24.05 -1.89
C ARG A 318 -3.95 22.92 -2.49
N PHE A 319 -3.39 21.72 -2.64
CA PHE A 319 -4.11 20.55 -3.11
C PHE A 319 -5.06 19.93 -2.07
N ALA A 320 -4.91 20.30 -0.78
CA ALA A 320 -5.65 19.65 0.31
C ALA A 320 -7.18 19.85 0.26
N GLY A 321 -7.66 20.87 -0.45
CA GLY A 321 -9.10 21.09 -0.62
C GLY A 321 -9.72 20.40 -1.84
N ALA A 322 -8.91 19.70 -2.63
CA ALA A 322 -9.37 19.16 -3.90
C ALA A 322 -10.18 17.86 -3.80
N ASP A 323 -10.00 17.11 -2.73
CA ASP A 323 -10.66 15.81 -2.56
C ASP A 323 -11.02 15.59 -1.07
N ALA A 324 -12.19 15.03 -0.82
CA ALA A 324 -12.65 14.73 0.53
C ALA A 324 -11.78 13.69 1.25
N GLY A 325 -11.03 12.87 0.51
CA GLY A 325 -10.07 11.92 1.06
C GLY A 325 -8.79 12.55 1.60
N ILE A 326 -8.57 13.87 1.41
CA ILE A 326 -7.41 14.58 1.97
C ILE A 326 -7.85 15.29 3.27
N ILE A 327 -7.24 14.94 4.39
CA ILE A 327 -7.48 15.57 5.69
C ILE A 327 -6.17 16.15 6.22
N VAL A 328 -6.20 17.41 6.64
CA VAL A 328 -5.09 18.06 7.36
C VAL A 328 -5.58 18.35 8.77
N VAL A 329 -4.95 17.72 9.76
CA VAL A 329 -5.36 17.74 11.17
C VAL A 329 -4.13 17.84 12.07
N GLU A 330 -4.28 18.35 13.28
CA GLU A 330 -3.18 18.50 14.23
C GLU A 330 -2.67 17.15 14.77
N ASP A 331 -3.49 16.11 14.75
CA ASP A 331 -3.16 14.75 15.20
C ASP A 331 -3.81 13.71 14.30
N ILE A 332 -3.01 12.87 13.66
CA ILE A 332 -3.46 11.76 12.81
C ILE A 332 -3.65 10.44 13.57
N ALA A 333 -3.30 10.36 14.84
CA ALA A 333 -3.40 9.12 15.62
C ALA A 333 -4.82 8.55 15.66
N PRO A 334 -5.92 9.34 15.78
CA PRO A 334 -7.28 8.80 15.74
C PRO A 334 -7.62 8.11 14.39
N PHE A 335 -7.13 8.64 13.27
CA PHE A 335 -7.34 8.04 11.94
C PHE A 335 -6.54 6.76 11.77
N ARG A 336 -5.32 6.73 12.35
CA ARG A 336 -4.50 5.51 12.38
C ARG A 336 -5.16 4.44 13.23
N GLU A 337 -5.63 4.77 14.43
CA GLU A 337 -6.37 3.86 15.29
C GLU A 337 -7.62 3.33 14.58
N ARG A 338 -8.41 4.19 13.95
CA ARG A 338 -9.57 3.81 13.13
C ARG A 338 -9.22 2.74 12.10
N LYS A 339 -8.18 2.98 11.30
CA LYS A 339 -7.70 2.02 10.28
C LYS A 339 -7.23 0.71 10.90
N VAL A 340 -6.40 0.78 11.94
CA VAL A 340 -5.82 -0.40 12.58
C VAL A 340 -6.90 -1.27 13.24
N ARG A 341 -7.84 -0.65 13.93
CA ARG A 341 -8.87 -1.37 14.68
C ARG A 341 -9.99 -1.91 13.76
N LEU A 342 -10.55 -1.07 12.90
CA LEU A 342 -11.68 -1.44 12.06
C LEU A 342 -11.24 -2.23 10.82
N LEU A 343 -10.37 -1.69 9.97
CA LEU A 343 -9.97 -2.38 8.74
C LEU A 343 -9.08 -3.59 9.04
N ASN A 344 -7.94 -3.34 9.70
CA ASN A 344 -6.95 -4.38 9.92
C ASN A 344 -7.39 -5.38 11.00
N GLY A 345 -8.11 -4.93 12.04
CA GLY A 345 -8.67 -5.78 13.09
C GLY A 345 -9.72 -6.73 12.55
N ALA A 346 -10.65 -6.23 11.73
CA ALA A 346 -11.66 -7.06 11.06
C ALA A 346 -11.03 -8.16 10.18
N HIS A 347 -10.06 -7.81 9.33
CA HIS A 347 -9.29 -8.77 8.54
C HIS A 347 -8.65 -9.85 9.42
N THR A 348 -7.99 -9.43 10.50
CA THR A 348 -7.24 -10.33 11.38
C THR A 348 -8.16 -11.27 12.15
N SER A 349 -9.34 -10.79 12.56
CA SER A 349 -10.34 -11.61 13.24
C SER A 349 -11.02 -12.62 12.32
N LEU A 350 -11.16 -12.29 11.02
CA LEU A 350 -11.84 -13.11 10.02
C LEU A 350 -10.96 -14.22 9.44
N VAL A 351 -9.68 -13.93 9.19
CA VAL A 351 -8.82 -14.72 8.30
C VAL A 351 -8.74 -16.19 8.66
N SER A 352 -8.54 -16.52 9.94
CA SER A 352 -8.38 -17.91 10.38
C SER A 352 -9.69 -18.71 10.25
N LEU A 353 -10.82 -18.08 10.62
CA LEU A 353 -12.14 -18.70 10.46
C LEU A 353 -12.48 -18.94 8.98
N ALA A 354 -12.19 -17.96 8.12
CA ALA A 354 -12.44 -18.06 6.70
C ALA A 354 -11.62 -19.16 6.03
N LEU A 355 -10.33 -19.30 6.37
CA LEU A 355 -9.49 -20.40 5.89
C LEU A 355 -9.97 -21.76 6.37
N LEU A 356 -10.39 -21.87 7.63
CA LEU A 356 -10.96 -23.10 8.18
C LEU A 356 -12.31 -23.45 7.54
N ALA A 357 -13.08 -22.46 7.10
CA ALA A 357 -14.32 -22.62 6.35
C ALA A 357 -14.09 -22.92 4.85
N GLY A 358 -12.84 -22.93 4.37
CA GLY A 358 -12.48 -23.26 2.98
C GLY A 358 -12.51 -22.07 2.01
N CYS A 359 -12.69 -20.83 2.50
CA CYS A 359 -12.57 -19.62 1.67
C CYS A 359 -11.12 -19.39 1.24
N THR A 360 -10.93 -18.76 0.09
CA THR A 360 -9.61 -18.47 -0.48
C THR A 360 -9.28 -16.99 -0.50
N THR A 361 -10.29 -16.14 -0.67
CA THR A 361 -10.16 -14.68 -0.73
C THR A 361 -10.99 -13.99 0.36
N VAL A 362 -10.68 -12.74 0.64
CA VAL A 362 -11.47 -11.90 1.55
C VAL A 362 -12.89 -11.75 1.05
N ARG A 363 -13.07 -11.58 -0.27
CA ARG A 363 -14.40 -11.49 -0.89
C ARG A 363 -15.23 -12.76 -0.66
N ASP A 364 -14.65 -13.95 -0.89
CA ASP A 364 -15.36 -15.21 -0.62
C ASP A 364 -15.87 -15.26 0.82
N ALA A 365 -15.05 -14.79 1.77
CA ALA A 365 -15.40 -14.78 3.18
C ALA A 365 -16.53 -13.80 3.51
N VAL A 366 -16.53 -12.61 2.91
CA VAL A 366 -17.58 -11.59 3.14
C VAL A 366 -18.90 -11.99 2.47
N GLU A 367 -18.85 -12.61 1.30
CA GLU A 367 -20.02 -13.10 0.57
C GLU A 367 -20.59 -14.41 1.19
N HIS A 368 -19.80 -15.09 2.02
CA HIS A 368 -20.28 -16.28 2.75
C HIS A 368 -21.29 -15.88 3.83
N PRO A 369 -22.54 -16.40 3.83
CA PRO A 369 -23.60 -15.89 4.69
C PRO A 369 -23.26 -15.85 6.19
N LEU A 370 -22.63 -16.93 6.71
CA LEU A 370 -22.27 -17.01 8.12
C LEU A 370 -21.07 -16.11 8.47
N LEU A 371 -20.03 -16.08 7.63
CA LEU A 371 -18.84 -15.25 7.86
C LEU A 371 -19.13 -13.78 7.66
N GLY A 372 -19.99 -13.42 6.70
CA GLY A 372 -20.43 -12.03 6.52
C GLY A 372 -21.21 -11.52 7.74
N ALA A 373 -22.12 -12.32 8.31
CA ALA A 373 -22.83 -11.97 9.53
C ALA A 373 -21.88 -11.87 10.74
N PHE A 374 -20.95 -12.81 10.88
CA PHE A 374 -19.89 -12.73 11.90
C PHE A 374 -19.08 -11.44 11.78
N LEU A 375 -18.64 -11.10 10.57
CA LEU A 375 -17.85 -9.89 10.33
C LEU A 375 -18.64 -8.61 10.65
N HIS A 376 -19.93 -8.60 10.32
CA HIS A 376 -20.83 -7.49 10.70
C HIS A 376 -20.88 -7.33 12.23
N THR A 377 -21.07 -8.41 12.98
CA THR A 377 -21.06 -8.38 14.46
C THR A 377 -19.70 -7.90 15.00
N VAL A 378 -18.58 -8.41 14.46
CA VAL A 378 -17.24 -7.95 14.84
C VAL A 378 -17.10 -6.43 14.66
N LEU A 379 -17.51 -5.90 13.52
CA LEU A 379 -17.35 -4.48 13.21
C LEU A 379 -18.28 -3.60 14.03
N PHE A 380 -19.61 -3.84 13.95
CA PHE A 380 -20.61 -2.89 14.44
C PHE A 380 -20.97 -3.10 15.91
N ASP A 381 -20.98 -4.35 16.40
CA ASP A 381 -21.41 -4.64 17.76
C ASP A 381 -20.22 -4.69 18.75
N GLU A 382 -18.98 -4.93 18.25
CA GLU A 382 -17.83 -5.08 19.15
C GLU A 382 -16.70 -4.06 18.92
N ILE A 383 -16.22 -3.83 17.67
CA ILE A 383 -15.12 -2.88 17.46
C ILE A 383 -15.60 -1.44 17.50
N VAL A 384 -16.62 -1.06 16.73
CA VAL A 384 -17.14 0.32 16.70
C VAL A 384 -17.43 0.84 18.11
N PRO A 385 -18.20 0.13 18.98
CA PRO A 385 -18.43 0.62 20.34
C PRO A 385 -17.16 0.57 21.24
N SER A 386 -16.08 -0.09 20.84
CA SER A 386 -14.84 -0.18 21.62
C SER A 386 -13.82 0.91 21.32
N VAL A 387 -14.05 1.74 20.31
CA VAL A 387 -13.14 2.81 19.90
C VAL A 387 -13.75 4.19 20.10
N SER A 388 -12.90 5.22 20.18
CA SER A 388 -13.30 6.63 20.24
C SER A 388 -12.59 7.38 19.12
N VAL A 389 -12.96 7.07 17.88
CA VAL A 389 -12.34 7.61 16.67
C VAL A 389 -13.40 8.28 15.78
N PRO A 390 -13.02 9.25 14.93
CA PRO A 390 -13.95 9.91 14.01
C PRO A 390 -14.61 8.92 13.04
N ASP A 391 -15.89 9.11 12.74
CA ASP A 391 -16.64 8.41 11.69
C ASP A 391 -16.47 6.87 11.73
N ALA A 392 -16.47 6.28 12.95
CA ALA A 392 -16.18 4.85 13.13
C ALA A 392 -17.19 3.96 12.42
N THR A 393 -18.49 4.31 12.46
CA THR A 393 -19.58 3.54 11.86
C THR A 393 -19.53 3.63 10.33
N GLU A 394 -19.35 4.83 9.80
CA GLU A 394 -19.23 5.10 8.37
C GLU A 394 -18.00 4.37 7.80
N PHE A 395 -16.88 4.44 8.51
CA PHE A 395 -15.67 3.73 8.08
C PHE A 395 -15.84 2.20 8.16
N ALA A 396 -16.56 1.66 9.13
CA ALA A 396 -16.87 0.23 9.18
C ALA A 396 -17.70 -0.21 7.97
N GLN A 397 -18.62 0.64 7.49
CA GLN A 397 -19.39 0.42 6.28
C GLN A 397 -18.48 0.37 5.04
N GLU A 398 -17.59 1.35 4.91
CA GLU A 398 -16.58 1.39 3.84
C GLU A 398 -15.67 0.15 3.86
N VAL A 399 -15.30 -0.35 5.05
CA VAL A 399 -14.50 -1.58 5.20
C VAL A 399 -15.22 -2.78 4.58
N LEU A 400 -16.53 -2.95 4.81
CA LEU A 400 -17.31 -4.03 4.18
C LEU A 400 -17.34 -3.90 2.65
N GLU A 401 -17.51 -2.69 2.12
CA GLU A 401 -17.49 -2.46 0.67
C GLU A 401 -16.13 -2.76 0.05
N ARG A 402 -15.05 -2.38 0.73
CA ARG A 402 -13.67 -2.66 0.30
C ARG A 402 -13.38 -4.16 0.29
N PHE A 403 -13.87 -4.90 1.29
CA PHE A 403 -13.71 -6.35 1.36
C PHE A 403 -14.51 -7.09 0.28
N ALA A 404 -15.68 -6.56 -0.09
CA ALA A 404 -16.53 -7.08 -1.16
C ALA A 404 -16.13 -6.58 -2.56
N ASN A 405 -14.96 -5.95 -2.73
CA ASN A 405 -14.52 -5.43 -4.03
C ASN A 405 -14.29 -6.58 -5.03
N PRO A 406 -15.07 -6.65 -6.14
CA PRO A 406 -14.98 -7.76 -7.09
C PRO A 406 -13.70 -7.75 -7.95
N TYR A 407 -12.98 -6.66 -7.96
CA TYR A 407 -11.75 -6.47 -8.73
C TYR A 407 -10.47 -6.73 -7.93
N LEU A 408 -10.60 -7.10 -6.65
CA LEU A 408 -9.46 -7.34 -5.78
C LEU A 408 -9.40 -8.80 -5.34
N GLU A 409 -8.46 -9.53 -5.86
CA GLU A 409 -8.15 -10.89 -5.40
C GLU A 409 -7.24 -10.86 -4.16
N HIS A 410 -7.82 -10.49 -3.01
CA HIS A 410 -7.08 -10.43 -1.75
C HIS A 410 -7.04 -11.83 -1.11
N ALA A 411 -5.95 -12.56 -1.37
CA ALA A 411 -5.76 -13.91 -0.86
C ALA A 411 -5.63 -13.93 0.68
N LEU A 412 -6.46 -14.73 1.34
CA LEU A 412 -6.47 -14.87 2.81
C LEU A 412 -5.13 -15.34 3.36
N TRP A 413 -4.43 -16.22 2.67
CA TRP A 413 -3.12 -16.71 3.11
C TRP A 413 -2.09 -15.57 3.25
N GLY A 414 -2.10 -14.57 2.41
CA GLY A 414 -1.22 -13.39 2.54
C GLY A 414 -1.44 -12.63 3.85
N ILE A 415 -2.66 -12.63 4.37
CA ILE A 415 -3.00 -11.96 5.63
C ILE A 415 -2.41 -12.70 6.83
N THR A 416 -2.20 -14.02 6.74
CA THR A 416 -1.65 -14.83 7.85
C THR A 416 -0.18 -14.54 8.16
N LEU A 417 0.56 -13.87 7.26
CA LEU A 417 1.94 -13.43 7.50
C LEU A 417 2.01 -12.61 8.79
N GLN A 418 2.85 -13.03 9.76
CA GLN A 418 2.97 -12.41 11.08
C GLN A 418 1.60 -12.26 11.79
N GLY A 419 0.73 -13.26 11.65
CA GLY A 419 -0.66 -13.23 12.13
C GLY A 419 -0.78 -12.98 13.64
N THR A 420 0.11 -13.59 14.44
CA THR A 420 0.15 -13.42 15.90
C THR A 420 0.45 -11.99 16.30
N ALA A 421 1.49 -11.38 15.72
CA ALA A 421 1.83 -9.98 15.98
C ALA A 421 0.70 -9.03 15.54
N LYS A 422 0.05 -9.33 14.42
CA LYS A 422 -1.12 -8.57 13.95
C LYS A 422 -2.29 -8.69 14.93
N LEU A 423 -2.57 -9.88 15.45
CA LEU A 423 -3.63 -10.10 16.42
C LEU A 423 -3.39 -9.29 17.70
N ARG A 424 -2.14 -9.30 18.19
CA ARG A 424 -1.73 -8.51 19.35
C ARG A 424 -2.04 -7.01 19.19
N VAL A 425 -1.64 -6.42 18.05
CA VAL A 425 -1.74 -4.94 17.90
C VAL A 425 -3.07 -4.46 17.32
N ARG A 426 -3.84 -5.33 16.63
CA ARG A 426 -5.05 -4.95 15.91
C ARG A 426 -6.34 -5.38 16.61
N VAL A 427 -6.31 -6.49 17.34
CA VAL A 427 -7.52 -7.13 17.90
C VAL A 427 -7.53 -7.08 19.42
N VAL A 428 -6.42 -7.42 20.08
CA VAL A 428 -6.33 -7.42 21.55
C VAL A 428 -6.77 -6.08 22.17
N PRO A 429 -6.37 -4.89 21.66
CA PRO A 429 -6.86 -3.64 22.20
C PRO A 429 -8.39 -3.48 22.11
N SER A 430 -9.04 -4.03 21.06
CA SER A 430 -10.52 -4.03 20.95
C SER A 430 -11.17 -4.94 21.98
N ILE A 431 -10.58 -6.12 22.22
CA ILE A 431 -11.06 -7.05 23.26
C ILE A 431 -11.07 -6.37 24.64
N VAL A 432 -9.95 -5.75 25.01
CA VAL A 432 -9.77 -5.09 26.29
C VAL A 432 -10.73 -3.90 26.43
N SER A 433 -10.76 -3.00 25.43
CA SER A 433 -11.60 -1.81 25.46
C SER A 433 -13.10 -2.15 25.49
N TYR A 434 -13.53 -3.17 24.75
CA TYR A 434 -14.92 -3.63 24.77
C TYR A 434 -15.32 -4.10 26.17
N ALA A 435 -14.51 -4.96 26.78
CA ALA A 435 -14.80 -5.48 28.12
C ALA A 435 -14.81 -4.39 29.18
N GLN A 436 -13.92 -3.40 29.09
CA GLN A 436 -13.94 -2.24 29.99
C GLN A 436 -15.23 -1.42 29.89
N ARG A 437 -15.80 -1.32 28.71
CA ARG A 437 -17.02 -0.53 28.46
C ARG A 437 -18.30 -1.28 28.80
N THR A 438 -18.34 -2.59 28.54
CA THR A 438 -19.58 -3.39 28.65
C THR A 438 -19.62 -4.27 29.90
N GLY A 439 -18.47 -4.52 30.55
CA GLY A 439 -18.34 -5.45 31.67
C GLY A 439 -18.34 -6.93 31.28
N GLY A 440 -18.42 -7.26 29.99
CA GLY A 440 -18.46 -8.62 29.47
C GLY A 440 -17.53 -8.85 28.29
N PRO A 441 -17.34 -10.10 27.86
CA PRO A 441 -16.43 -10.43 26.76
C PRO A 441 -17.03 -10.09 25.39
N PRO A 442 -16.22 -9.63 24.41
CA PRO A 442 -16.63 -9.56 23.02
C PRO A 442 -16.68 -10.96 22.43
N ARG A 443 -17.89 -11.47 22.22
CA ARG A 443 -18.10 -12.89 21.84
C ARG A 443 -17.63 -13.22 20.42
N ALA A 444 -17.84 -12.31 19.48
CA ALA A 444 -17.40 -12.51 18.09
C ALA A 444 -15.86 -12.42 17.99
N LEU A 445 -15.21 -11.45 18.65
CA LEU A 445 -13.75 -11.41 18.72
C LEU A 445 -13.17 -12.62 19.46
N ALA A 446 -13.87 -13.15 20.48
CA ALA A 446 -13.49 -14.40 21.14
C ALA A 446 -13.57 -15.60 20.19
N LEU A 447 -14.59 -15.67 19.30
CA LEU A 447 -14.66 -16.68 18.25
C LEU A 447 -13.52 -16.52 17.23
N GLY A 448 -13.21 -15.29 16.81
CA GLY A 448 -12.07 -15.00 15.94
C GLY A 448 -10.75 -15.48 16.54
N PHE A 449 -10.55 -15.22 17.85
CA PHE A 449 -9.39 -15.69 18.60
C PHE A 449 -9.35 -17.24 18.70
N ALA A 450 -10.47 -17.89 18.97
CA ALA A 450 -10.58 -19.35 18.99
C ALA A 450 -10.28 -19.94 17.59
N GLY A 451 -10.76 -19.30 16.53
CA GLY A 451 -10.43 -19.66 15.15
C GLY A 451 -8.94 -19.56 14.85
N TYR A 452 -8.28 -18.51 15.36
CA TYR A 452 -6.82 -18.39 15.26
C TYR A 452 -6.12 -19.54 16.00
N LEU A 453 -6.53 -19.88 17.23
CA LEU A 453 -5.97 -21.03 17.96
C LEU A 453 -6.15 -22.34 17.17
N ALA A 454 -7.34 -22.60 16.64
CA ALA A 454 -7.62 -23.78 15.84
C ALA A 454 -6.77 -23.83 14.56
N PHE A 455 -6.58 -22.69 13.88
CA PHE A 455 -5.73 -22.58 12.70
C PHE A 455 -4.26 -22.89 13.01
N GLN A 456 -3.75 -22.48 14.18
CA GLN A 456 -2.37 -22.72 14.60
C GLN A 456 -2.11 -24.18 15.03
N ARG A 457 -3.13 -25.04 15.11
CA ARG A 457 -2.91 -26.49 15.23
C ARG A 457 -2.07 -27.03 14.06
N GLY A 458 -2.19 -26.43 12.87
CA GLY A 458 -1.27 -26.65 11.76
C GLY A 458 -1.79 -27.55 10.65
N ASP A 459 -2.99 -28.13 10.78
CA ASP A 459 -3.55 -29.06 9.79
C ASP A 459 -3.57 -28.47 8.37
N LEU A 460 -4.04 -27.23 8.22
CA LEU A 460 -4.04 -26.51 6.94
C LEU A 460 -2.64 -26.15 6.44
N HIS A 461 -1.70 -25.88 7.35
CA HIS A 461 -0.31 -25.59 6.98
C HIS A 461 0.37 -26.83 6.41
N GLU A 462 0.11 -28.03 6.98
CA GLU A 462 0.64 -29.29 6.49
C GLU A 462 0.05 -29.64 5.12
N MET A 463 -1.25 -29.48 4.94
CA MET A 463 -1.92 -29.69 3.66
C MET A 463 -1.33 -28.78 2.57
N ARG A 464 -1.06 -27.52 2.92
CA ARG A 464 -0.49 -26.55 1.99
C ARG A 464 0.94 -26.91 1.60
N ARG A 465 1.79 -27.29 2.59
CA ARG A 465 3.16 -27.77 2.33
C ARG A 465 3.18 -29.02 1.46
N ALA A 466 2.24 -29.96 1.71
CA ALA A 466 2.13 -31.18 0.90
C ALA A 466 1.80 -30.91 -0.58
N ARG A 467 1.17 -29.78 -0.87
CA ARG A 467 0.90 -29.31 -2.26
C ARG A 467 2.07 -28.54 -2.87
N GLY A 468 3.12 -28.26 -2.13
CA GLY A 468 4.25 -27.43 -2.57
C GLY A 468 4.02 -25.92 -2.48
N ASP A 469 2.92 -25.49 -1.85
CA ASP A 469 2.60 -24.07 -1.69
C ASP A 469 3.40 -23.42 -0.55
N VAL A 470 3.71 -22.14 -0.70
CA VAL A 470 4.36 -21.35 0.35
C VAL A 470 3.41 -21.12 1.53
N VAL A 471 3.88 -21.41 2.73
CA VAL A 471 3.22 -21.04 3.98
C VAL A 471 3.84 -19.74 4.52
N PRO A 472 3.04 -18.69 4.73
CA PRO A 472 3.55 -17.44 5.29
C PRO A 472 4.17 -17.62 6.68
N VAL A 473 5.25 -16.88 6.94
CA VAL A 473 5.98 -16.98 8.20
C VAL A 473 5.25 -16.22 9.31
N ASP A 474 5.10 -16.88 10.47
CA ASP A 474 4.64 -16.26 11.71
C ASP A 474 5.53 -16.76 12.86
N LEU A 475 6.52 -15.93 13.22
CA LEU A 475 7.56 -16.31 14.19
C LEU A 475 6.99 -16.52 15.59
N LEU A 476 6.00 -15.71 15.99
CA LEU A 476 5.39 -15.80 17.32
C LEU A 476 4.38 -16.94 17.43
N ALA A 477 3.83 -17.42 16.32
CA ALA A 477 2.89 -18.54 16.32
C ALA A 477 3.49 -19.85 16.83
N GLU A 478 4.81 -19.99 16.85
CA GLU A 478 5.49 -21.18 17.36
C GLU A 478 5.18 -21.43 18.85
N VAL A 479 4.97 -20.38 19.62
CA VAL A 479 4.54 -20.47 21.03
C VAL A 479 3.15 -21.13 21.10
N VAL A 480 2.23 -20.69 20.24
CA VAL A 480 0.86 -21.24 20.19
C VAL A 480 0.86 -22.68 19.68
N ARG A 481 1.67 -23.00 18.64
CA ARG A 481 1.79 -24.37 18.12
C ARG A 481 2.33 -25.33 19.17
N ARG A 482 3.35 -24.92 19.94
CA ARG A 482 3.87 -25.73 21.04
C ARG A 482 2.82 -25.97 22.12
N ALA A 483 1.93 -25.01 22.38
CA ALA A 483 0.84 -25.19 23.32
C ALA A 483 -0.16 -26.31 22.88
N TRP A 484 -0.24 -26.64 21.60
CA TRP A 484 -1.02 -27.76 21.09
C TRP A 484 -0.37 -29.13 21.34
N HIS A 485 0.93 -29.22 21.62
CA HIS A 485 1.59 -30.48 21.86
C HIS A 485 1.01 -31.16 23.11
N GLY A 486 0.50 -32.36 22.93
CA GLY A 486 -0.15 -33.13 23.99
C GLY A 486 -1.57 -32.67 24.37
N THR A 487 -2.13 -31.68 23.65
CA THR A 487 -3.53 -31.28 23.84
C THR A 487 -4.44 -32.17 23.01
N SER A 488 -5.37 -32.87 23.67
CA SER A 488 -6.39 -33.67 23.00
C SER A 488 -7.60 -32.83 22.61
N ASP A 489 -8.52 -33.39 21.81
CA ASP A 489 -9.80 -32.75 21.50
C ASP A 489 -10.83 -32.84 22.66
N ALA A 490 -10.45 -33.36 23.84
CA ALA A 490 -11.32 -33.30 25.01
C ALA A 490 -11.63 -31.85 25.41
N ALA A 491 -12.89 -31.56 25.73
CA ALA A 491 -13.34 -30.24 26.07
C ALA A 491 -12.53 -29.57 27.22
N ALA A 492 -12.08 -30.37 28.18
CA ALA A 492 -11.24 -29.88 29.28
C ALA A 492 -9.86 -29.40 28.80
N ASP A 493 -9.23 -30.20 27.90
CA ASP A 493 -7.91 -29.90 27.34
C ASP A 493 -7.95 -28.67 26.45
N LEU A 494 -9.00 -28.50 25.64
CA LEU A 494 -9.20 -27.33 24.78
C LEU A 494 -9.40 -26.04 25.60
N ARG A 495 -10.17 -26.12 26.70
CA ARG A 495 -10.30 -24.98 27.63
C ARG A 495 -9.00 -24.65 28.34
N ALA A 496 -8.24 -25.66 28.75
CA ALA A 496 -6.93 -25.49 29.35
C ALA A 496 -5.92 -24.89 28.37
N LEU A 497 -5.97 -25.25 27.09
CA LEU A 497 -5.18 -24.63 26.02
C LEU A 497 -5.52 -23.12 25.90
N ALA A 498 -6.82 -22.79 25.81
CA ALA A 498 -7.26 -21.39 25.72
C ALA A 498 -6.75 -20.56 26.90
N LEU A 499 -6.86 -21.10 28.13
CA LEU A 499 -6.36 -20.42 29.34
C LEU A 499 -4.84 -20.23 29.31
N ARG A 500 -4.09 -21.28 28.94
CA ARG A 500 -2.62 -21.25 28.88
C ARG A 500 -2.11 -20.21 27.88
N VAL A 501 -2.70 -20.17 26.68
CA VAL A 501 -2.30 -19.22 25.63
C VAL A 501 -2.74 -17.80 25.97
N ALA A 502 -3.94 -17.61 26.51
CA ALA A 502 -4.46 -16.28 26.84
C ALA A 502 -3.68 -15.57 27.96
N ARG A 503 -3.01 -16.35 28.84
CA ARG A 503 -2.21 -15.80 29.96
C ARG A 503 -0.87 -15.23 29.50
N ASP A 504 -0.41 -15.51 28.31
CA ASP A 504 0.92 -15.15 27.83
C ASP A 504 1.02 -13.64 27.52
N GLU A 505 1.53 -12.87 28.49
CA GLU A 505 1.69 -11.42 28.34
C GLU A 505 2.76 -11.04 27.29
N GLU A 506 3.79 -11.85 27.12
CA GLU A 506 4.81 -11.57 26.10
C GLU A 506 4.20 -11.70 24.71
N LEU A 507 3.28 -12.64 24.53
CA LEU A 507 2.61 -12.90 23.26
C LEU A 507 1.55 -11.81 22.94
N TRP A 508 0.75 -11.42 23.94
CA TRP A 508 -0.41 -10.54 23.72
C TRP A 508 -0.22 -9.10 24.18
N GLY A 509 0.84 -8.80 24.93
CA GLY A 509 1.09 -7.49 25.53
C GLY A 509 0.25 -7.23 26.80
N THR A 510 -0.56 -8.19 27.20
CA THR A 510 -1.39 -8.17 28.41
C THR A 510 -1.86 -9.59 28.76
N ASP A 511 -2.17 -9.85 30.04
CA ASP A 511 -2.84 -11.08 30.44
C ASP A 511 -4.34 -11.03 30.09
N LEU A 512 -4.76 -11.74 29.04
CA LEU A 512 -6.16 -11.79 28.60
C LEU A 512 -7.05 -12.56 29.58
N THR A 513 -6.54 -13.25 30.58
CA THR A 513 -7.35 -13.87 31.65
C THR A 513 -7.98 -12.84 32.55
N THR A 514 -7.44 -11.62 32.57
CA THR A 514 -8.01 -10.49 33.31
C THR A 514 -9.26 -9.91 32.65
N VAL A 515 -9.52 -10.23 31.37
CA VAL A 515 -10.72 -9.79 30.64
C VAL A 515 -11.92 -10.64 31.06
N PRO A 516 -12.97 -10.07 31.69
CA PRO A 516 -14.09 -10.84 32.25
C PRO A 516 -14.75 -11.76 31.22
N GLY A 517 -14.77 -13.06 31.49
CA GLY A 517 -15.42 -14.08 30.67
C GLY A 517 -14.77 -14.39 29.32
N PHE A 518 -13.73 -13.66 28.89
CA PHE A 518 -13.14 -13.81 27.56
C PHE A 518 -12.54 -15.21 27.34
N VAL A 519 -11.71 -15.71 28.26
CA VAL A 519 -11.07 -17.03 28.13
C VAL A 519 -12.09 -18.15 28.11
N ASN A 520 -13.16 -18.02 28.92
CA ASN A 520 -14.25 -19.00 28.90
C ASN A 520 -14.93 -19.03 27.51
N ALA A 521 -15.25 -17.84 26.96
CA ALA A 521 -15.83 -17.74 25.63
C ALA A 521 -14.90 -18.33 24.54
N VAL A 522 -13.61 -18.04 24.58
CA VAL A 522 -12.61 -18.63 23.68
C VAL A 522 -12.59 -20.15 23.80
N GLY A 523 -12.57 -20.69 25.02
CA GLY A 523 -12.58 -22.13 25.29
C GLY A 523 -13.84 -22.82 24.77
N GLU A 524 -15.01 -22.22 24.98
CA GLU A 524 -16.29 -22.73 24.46
C GLU A 524 -16.31 -22.74 22.93
N HIS A 525 -15.88 -21.65 22.29
CA HIS A 525 -15.79 -21.58 20.84
C HIS A 525 -14.79 -22.59 20.27
N LEU A 526 -13.64 -22.77 20.92
CA LEU A 526 -12.63 -23.74 20.48
C LEU A 526 -13.18 -25.18 20.55
N VAL A 527 -13.88 -25.53 21.64
CA VAL A 527 -14.59 -26.80 21.77
C VAL A 527 -15.59 -27.00 20.64
N ARG A 528 -16.39 -25.96 20.35
CA ARG A 528 -17.42 -25.99 19.32
C ARG A 528 -16.82 -26.17 17.92
N ILE A 529 -15.73 -25.43 17.61
CA ILE A 529 -14.98 -25.58 16.35
C ILE A 529 -14.48 -27.01 16.18
N ARG A 530 -13.97 -27.63 17.25
CA ARG A 530 -13.37 -28.97 17.19
C ARG A 530 -14.41 -30.12 17.15
N HIS A 531 -15.54 -29.98 17.84
CA HIS A 531 -16.54 -31.02 17.96
C HIS A 531 -17.66 -30.91 16.92
N GLU A 532 -18.11 -29.70 16.61
CA GLU A 532 -19.28 -29.46 15.75
C GLU A 532 -18.87 -28.90 14.37
N GLY A 533 -17.61 -28.52 14.23
CA GLY A 533 -17.09 -27.90 13.00
C GLY A 533 -17.24 -26.39 12.94
N ILE A 534 -16.54 -25.78 11.98
CA ILE A 534 -16.44 -24.32 11.86
C ILE A 534 -17.78 -23.65 11.55
N SER A 535 -18.59 -24.25 10.68
CA SER A 535 -19.90 -23.68 10.30
C SER A 535 -20.85 -23.59 11.47
N ALA A 536 -20.92 -24.65 12.31
CA ALA A 536 -21.74 -24.66 13.52
C ALA A 536 -21.27 -23.63 14.56
N ALA A 537 -19.96 -23.45 14.70
CA ALA A 537 -19.40 -22.45 15.61
C ALA A 537 -19.75 -21.01 15.19
N ILE A 538 -19.75 -20.70 13.89
CA ILE A 538 -20.06 -19.37 13.35
C ILE A 538 -21.58 -19.12 13.36
N ALA A 539 -22.41 -20.13 13.09
CA ALA A 539 -23.87 -19.99 12.98
C ALA A 539 -24.52 -19.35 14.21
N GLY A 540 -23.90 -19.48 15.39
CA GLY A 540 -24.38 -18.84 16.62
C GLY A 540 -24.44 -17.31 16.60
N PHE A 541 -23.83 -16.67 15.59
CA PHE A 541 -23.82 -15.22 15.41
C PHE A 541 -24.73 -14.72 14.28
N SER A 542 -25.19 -15.61 13.41
CA SER A 542 -25.92 -15.20 12.21
C SER A 542 -27.43 -15.07 12.38
N GLY A 543 -28.00 -15.59 13.45
CA GLY A 543 -29.45 -15.77 13.56
C GLY A 543 -30.08 -16.64 12.46
N VAL A 544 -29.27 -17.21 11.58
CA VAL A 544 -29.68 -18.11 10.50
C VAL A 544 -29.67 -19.54 11.05
N PRO A 545 -30.76 -20.32 10.92
CA PRO A 545 -30.74 -21.75 11.26
C PRO A 545 -29.68 -22.47 10.41
N VAL A 546 -28.95 -23.40 11.03
CA VAL A 546 -27.94 -24.26 10.38
C VAL A 546 -28.62 -25.28 9.47
#